data_f7b72dd3230387637d77f08a2fd7dd37
#
_entry.id   f7b72dd3230387637d77f08a2fd7dd37
#
_cell.length_a   1.000
_cell.length_b   1.000
_cell.length_c   1.000
_cell.angle_alpha   90.00
_cell.angle_beta   90.00
_cell.angle_gamma   90.00
#
_symmetry.space_group_name_H-M   'P 1'
#
loop_
_entity.id
_entity.type
_entity.pdbx_description
1 polymer ?
#
loop_
_entity_poly.entity_id
_entity_poly.type
_entity_poly.pdbx_seq_one_letter_code
_entity_poly.pdbx_strand_id
1 'polypeptide(L)'
;MRRERAAYDRGGVFERSAAWHRRALHVLECPNTRRGEELWRRLIRDAVSDGGRVLDVGCGRGATARRAHASGATYVLGIDISEAQLADAWSTQVPGELEFRVANALEPLGGDPFDLVVGRSVLHHVDLRTFLDRVTQNSLAPGGRMLWMEPLAHPLALAFHKLVPSAHTPDESPLKPSDLRWIQNRFPGTRVFPINLVSFPAGALSTLVFATADNWLMRGADDLDQVLLRHPALVPYARQGIIAIPAAG
;
A
#
# COMPACT_ATOMS: atom_id res chain seq x y z
N MET A 1 -0.18 17.02 -4.29
CA MET A 1 -0.83 16.60 -5.56
C MET A 1 -0.14 17.13 -6.81
N ARG A 2 -0.07 18.45 -7.14
CA ARG A 2 0.60 18.92 -8.39
C ARG A 2 2.10 18.58 -8.43
N ARG A 3 2.82 18.66 -7.31
CA ARG A 3 4.24 18.32 -7.20
C ARG A 3 4.46 16.81 -7.32
N GLU A 4 3.59 16.01 -6.72
CA GLU A 4 3.57 14.55 -6.81
C GLU A 4 3.39 14.10 -8.26
N ARG A 5 2.32 14.56 -8.92
CA ARG A 5 2.08 14.27 -10.35
C ARG A 5 3.31 14.58 -11.21
N ALA A 6 3.89 15.77 -11.05
CA ALA A 6 5.07 16.17 -11.81
C ALA A 6 6.33 15.33 -11.49
N ALA A 7 6.43 14.73 -10.30
CA ALA A 7 7.52 13.83 -9.96
C ALA A 7 7.37 12.48 -10.65
N TYR A 8 6.14 11.93 -10.69
CA TYR A 8 5.83 10.67 -11.36
C TYR A 8 5.88 10.77 -12.89
N ASP A 9 5.35 11.85 -13.48
CA ASP A 9 5.39 12.08 -14.93
C ASP A 9 6.82 12.21 -15.48
N ARG A 10 7.79 12.65 -14.65
CA ARG A 10 9.20 12.73 -15.03
C ARG A 10 9.97 11.39 -14.94
N GLY A 11 9.35 10.32 -14.45
CA GLY A 11 9.92 8.96 -14.43
C GLY A 11 11.08 8.70 -13.46
N GLY A 12 11.85 9.72 -13.09
CA GLY A 12 13.11 9.57 -12.37
C GLY A 12 13.00 9.07 -10.91
N VAL A 13 11.86 9.19 -10.27
CA VAL A 13 11.64 8.68 -8.89
C VAL A 13 11.58 7.15 -8.91
N PHE A 14 10.90 6.57 -9.90
CA PHE A 14 10.75 5.12 -10.03
C PHE A 14 12.08 4.41 -10.30
N GLU A 15 12.93 4.96 -11.16
CA GLU A 15 14.23 4.38 -11.50
C GLU A 15 15.20 4.43 -10.31
N ARG A 16 15.22 5.53 -9.57
CA ARG A 16 16.05 5.67 -8.36
C ARG A 16 15.57 4.75 -7.24
N SER A 17 14.26 4.69 -7.00
CA SER A 17 13.65 3.77 -6.06
C SER A 17 13.93 2.31 -6.43
N ALA A 18 13.79 1.94 -7.71
CA ALA A 18 14.09 0.59 -8.20
C ALA A 18 15.56 0.20 -8.01
N ALA A 19 16.50 1.14 -8.14
CA ALA A 19 17.92 0.88 -7.87
C ALA A 19 18.19 0.55 -6.40
N TRP A 20 17.53 1.23 -5.47
CA TRP A 20 17.60 0.94 -4.04
C TRP A 20 16.88 -0.36 -3.67
N HIS A 21 15.73 -0.64 -4.28
CA HIS A 21 15.02 -1.90 -4.09
C HIS A 21 15.86 -3.11 -4.52
N ARG A 22 16.64 -2.99 -5.61
CA ARG A 22 17.59 -4.05 -6.01
C ARG A 22 18.67 -4.32 -4.96
N ARG A 23 19.04 -3.32 -4.17
CA ARG A 23 20.00 -3.49 -3.05
C ARG A 23 19.36 -4.06 -1.77
N ALA A 24 18.04 -4.06 -1.70
CA ALA A 24 17.27 -4.60 -0.56
C ALA A 24 16.51 -5.89 -0.92
N LEU A 25 16.94 -6.61 -1.96
CA LEU A 25 16.24 -7.78 -2.53
C LEU A 25 15.83 -8.81 -1.48
N HIS A 26 16.73 -9.13 -0.53
CA HIS A 26 16.42 -10.13 0.49
C HIS A 26 15.25 -9.73 1.40
N VAL A 27 15.04 -8.44 1.64
CA VAL A 27 13.83 -7.95 2.35
C VAL A 27 12.58 -8.23 1.55
N LEU A 28 12.62 -8.00 0.22
CA LEU A 28 11.46 -8.18 -0.66
C LEU A 28 11.08 -9.65 -0.85
N GLU A 29 12.06 -10.54 -0.73
CA GLU A 29 11.89 -11.98 -0.94
C GLU A 29 11.78 -12.79 0.36
N CYS A 30 11.92 -12.14 1.53
CA CYS A 30 11.89 -12.83 2.80
C CYS A 30 10.49 -13.38 3.14
N PRO A 31 10.41 -14.41 4.01
CA PRO A 31 9.14 -15.04 4.35
C PRO A 31 8.09 -14.06 4.88
N ASN A 32 8.49 -13.09 5.70
CA ASN A 32 7.58 -12.09 6.26
C ASN A 32 6.93 -11.23 5.15
N THR A 33 7.71 -10.73 4.20
CA THR A 33 7.18 -9.98 3.05
C THR A 33 6.23 -10.84 2.20
N ARG A 34 6.61 -12.09 1.91
CA ARG A 34 5.75 -13.02 1.14
C ARG A 34 4.42 -13.28 1.84
N ARG A 35 4.42 -13.48 3.16
CA ARG A 35 3.18 -13.63 3.95
C ARG A 35 2.34 -12.36 3.93
N GLY A 36 2.95 -11.18 4.01
CA GLY A 36 2.26 -9.90 3.87
C GLY A 36 1.59 -9.74 2.51
N GLU A 37 2.31 -10.06 1.43
CA GLU A 37 1.76 -10.05 0.06
C GLU A 37 0.61 -11.06 -0.11
N GLU A 38 0.73 -12.26 0.46
CA GLU A 38 -0.34 -13.25 0.41
C GLU A 38 -1.55 -12.82 1.24
N LEU A 39 -1.35 -12.23 2.41
CA LEU A 39 -2.43 -11.65 3.20
C LEU A 39 -3.15 -10.53 2.44
N TRP A 40 -2.40 -9.62 1.78
CA TRP A 40 -2.97 -8.57 0.94
C TRP A 40 -3.88 -9.15 -0.14
N ARG A 41 -3.39 -10.16 -0.86
CA ARG A 41 -4.15 -10.85 -1.91
C ARG A 41 -5.42 -11.50 -1.35
N ARG A 42 -5.30 -12.18 -0.21
CA ARG A 42 -6.42 -12.85 0.45
C ARG A 42 -7.48 -11.83 0.90
N LEU A 43 -7.07 -10.74 1.55
CA LEU A 43 -8.01 -9.72 2.02
C LEU A 43 -8.80 -9.08 0.86
N ILE A 44 -8.17 -8.85 -0.28
CA ILE A 44 -8.88 -8.36 -1.48
C ILE A 44 -9.86 -9.43 -1.98
N ARG A 45 -9.40 -10.66 -2.19
CA ARG A 45 -10.24 -11.76 -2.66
C ARG A 45 -11.45 -11.99 -1.75
N ASP A 46 -11.22 -12.04 -0.44
CA ASP A 46 -12.30 -12.28 0.54
C ASP A 46 -13.29 -11.10 0.60
N ALA A 47 -12.85 -9.89 0.25
CA ALA A 47 -13.71 -8.71 0.20
C ALA A 47 -14.62 -8.66 -1.04
N VAL A 48 -14.28 -9.39 -2.12
CA VAL A 48 -15.00 -9.38 -3.40
C VAL A 48 -15.51 -10.77 -3.80
N SER A 49 -15.46 -11.77 -2.90
CA SER A 49 -15.89 -13.15 -3.18
C SER A 49 -17.34 -13.26 -3.64
N ASP A 50 -18.19 -12.38 -3.17
CA ASP A 50 -19.62 -12.31 -3.49
C ASP A 50 -19.93 -11.23 -4.56
N GLY A 51 -18.92 -10.79 -5.30
CA GLY A 51 -18.99 -9.67 -6.22
C GLY A 51 -18.63 -8.35 -5.55
N GLY A 52 -19.17 -7.25 -6.09
CA GLY A 52 -18.97 -5.91 -5.54
C GLY A 52 -18.12 -5.00 -6.43
N ARG A 53 -18.20 -3.71 -6.15
CA ARG A 53 -17.52 -2.64 -6.88
C ARG A 53 -16.25 -2.24 -6.13
N VAL A 54 -15.12 -2.15 -6.84
CA VAL A 54 -13.81 -1.84 -6.25
C VAL A 54 -13.23 -0.57 -6.84
N LEU A 55 -12.74 0.32 -5.98
CA LEU A 55 -11.91 1.46 -6.34
C LEU A 55 -10.46 1.19 -5.95
N ASP A 56 -9.55 1.15 -6.91
CA ASP A 56 -8.10 1.08 -6.67
C ASP A 56 -7.50 2.49 -6.82
N VAL A 57 -7.15 3.11 -5.70
CA VAL A 57 -6.62 4.48 -5.65
C VAL A 57 -5.10 4.48 -5.75
N GLY A 58 -4.55 5.30 -6.66
CA GLY A 58 -3.13 5.27 -6.96
C GLY A 58 -2.74 3.95 -7.61
N CYS A 59 -3.56 3.47 -8.53
CA CYS A 59 -3.45 2.12 -9.09
C CYS A 59 -2.18 1.89 -9.93
N GLY A 60 -1.48 2.97 -10.34
CA GLY A 60 -0.31 2.90 -11.19
C GLY A 60 -0.56 2.02 -12.41
N ARG A 61 0.25 0.98 -12.58
CA ARG A 61 0.12 0.02 -13.68
C ARG A 61 -1.04 -0.97 -13.55
N GLY A 62 -1.95 -0.80 -12.58
CA GLY A 62 -3.19 -1.56 -12.43
C GLY A 62 -3.06 -2.97 -11.83
N ALA A 63 -1.98 -3.29 -11.14
CA ALA A 63 -1.76 -4.65 -10.61
C ALA A 63 -2.81 -5.08 -9.57
N THR A 64 -3.20 -4.17 -8.67
CA THR A 64 -4.22 -4.44 -7.64
C THR A 64 -5.61 -4.49 -8.28
N ALA A 65 -5.93 -3.55 -9.18
CA ALA A 65 -7.20 -3.53 -9.91
C ALA A 65 -7.45 -4.83 -10.69
N ARG A 66 -6.46 -5.28 -11.50
CA ARG A 66 -6.57 -6.58 -12.21
C ARG A 66 -6.78 -7.75 -11.28
N ARG A 67 -6.15 -7.73 -10.11
CA ARG A 67 -6.32 -8.78 -9.11
C ARG A 67 -7.72 -8.79 -8.53
N ALA A 68 -8.27 -7.63 -8.19
CA ALA A 68 -9.64 -7.51 -7.69
C ALA A 68 -10.64 -8.04 -8.73
N HIS A 69 -10.50 -7.64 -9.99
CA HIS A 69 -11.32 -8.16 -11.10
C HIS A 69 -11.20 -9.70 -11.23
N ALA A 70 -9.98 -10.23 -11.29
CA ALA A 70 -9.75 -11.69 -11.36
C ALA A 70 -10.22 -12.45 -10.11
N SER A 71 -10.49 -11.77 -9.01
CA SER A 71 -11.01 -12.36 -7.76
C SER A 71 -12.52 -12.32 -7.65
N GLY A 72 -13.25 -11.80 -8.66
CA GLY A 72 -14.71 -11.82 -8.73
C GLY A 72 -15.40 -10.47 -8.52
N ALA A 73 -14.66 -9.35 -8.45
CA ALA A 73 -15.29 -8.03 -8.44
C ALA A 73 -16.12 -7.83 -9.73
N THR A 74 -17.34 -7.31 -9.60
CA THR A 74 -18.26 -7.07 -10.72
C THR A 74 -17.88 -5.81 -11.51
N TYR A 75 -17.23 -4.86 -10.85
CA TYR A 75 -16.70 -3.65 -11.48
C TYR A 75 -15.47 -3.17 -10.71
N VAL A 76 -14.42 -2.82 -11.41
CA VAL A 76 -13.20 -2.25 -10.85
C VAL A 76 -12.85 -0.96 -11.57
N LEU A 77 -12.70 0.13 -10.83
CA LEU A 77 -12.14 1.38 -11.32
C LEU A 77 -10.75 1.60 -10.70
N GLY A 78 -9.70 1.56 -11.52
CA GLY A 78 -8.38 2.02 -11.13
C GLY A 78 -8.22 3.50 -11.44
N ILE A 79 -7.79 4.30 -10.47
CA ILE A 79 -7.49 5.71 -10.69
C ILE A 79 -6.06 6.04 -10.30
N ASP A 80 -5.42 6.90 -11.08
CA ASP A 80 -4.13 7.49 -10.77
C ASP A 80 -4.11 8.96 -11.20
N ILE A 81 -3.29 9.78 -10.56
CA ILE A 81 -3.12 11.20 -10.95
C ILE A 81 -2.15 11.36 -12.12
N SER A 82 -1.33 10.35 -12.39
CA SER A 82 -0.33 10.35 -13.47
C SER A 82 -0.79 9.51 -14.65
N GLU A 83 -0.92 10.16 -15.79
CA GLU A 83 -1.23 9.49 -17.05
C GLU A 83 -0.13 8.50 -17.45
N ALA A 84 1.13 8.85 -17.20
CA ALA A 84 2.27 8.00 -17.51
C ALA A 84 2.26 6.67 -16.74
N GLN A 85 1.71 6.65 -15.52
CA GLN A 85 1.56 5.43 -14.73
C GLN A 85 0.48 4.49 -15.27
N LEU A 86 -0.55 5.04 -15.92
CA LEU A 86 -1.68 4.27 -16.46
C LEU A 86 -1.40 3.63 -17.83
N ALA A 87 -0.31 3.96 -18.50
CA ALA A 87 -0.03 3.50 -19.86
C ALA A 87 -0.14 1.97 -20.03
N ASP A 88 0.45 1.20 -19.08
CA ASP A 88 0.36 -0.26 -19.09
C ASP A 88 -1.03 -0.76 -18.66
N ALA A 89 -1.71 -0.04 -17.77
CA ALA A 89 -3.01 -0.43 -17.23
C ALA A 89 -4.10 -0.38 -18.32
N TRP A 90 -4.10 0.66 -19.14
CA TRP A 90 -5.10 0.82 -20.21
C TRP A 90 -5.13 -0.34 -21.21
N SER A 91 -3.99 -0.98 -21.47
CA SER A 91 -3.94 -2.15 -22.37
C SER A 91 -4.69 -3.37 -21.83
N THR A 92 -5.08 -3.36 -20.56
CA THR A 92 -5.73 -4.46 -19.86
C THR A 92 -7.18 -4.17 -19.48
N GLN A 93 -7.76 -3.07 -19.96
CA GLN A 93 -9.16 -2.69 -19.69
C GLN A 93 -10.15 -3.72 -20.25
N VAL A 94 -11.22 -3.93 -19.50
CA VAL A 94 -12.41 -4.70 -19.91
C VAL A 94 -13.60 -3.77 -19.75
N PRO A 95 -14.19 -3.27 -20.86
CA PRO A 95 -15.26 -2.29 -20.79
C PRO A 95 -16.42 -2.72 -19.90
N GLY A 96 -16.82 -1.87 -18.96
CA GLY A 96 -17.89 -2.16 -18.01
C GLY A 96 -17.51 -3.05 -16.83
N GLU A 97 -16.30 -3.62 -16.80
CA GLU A 97 -15.84 -4.50 -15.72
C GLU A 97 -14.53 -4.03 -15.06
N LEU A 98 -13.53 -3.65 -15.87
CA LEU A 98 -12.23 -3.16 -15.41
C LEU A 98 -11.82 -1.93 -16.20
N GLU A 99 -11.85 -0.77 -15.57
CA GLU A 99 -11.56 0.51 -16.17
C GLU A 99 -10.43 1.24 -15.46
N PHE A 100 -9.71 2.09 -16.21
CA PHE A 100 -8.65 2.94 -15.67
C PHE A 100 -8.86 4.38 -16.10
N ARG A 101 -8.70 5.32 -15.14
CA ARG A 101 -8.95 6.74 -15.38
C ARG A 101 -7.92 7.62 -14.69
N VAL A 102 -7.47 8.66 -15.39
CA VAL A 102 -6.72 9.75 -14.73
C VAL A 102 -7.70 10.54 -13.88
N ALA A 103 -7.58 10.43 -12.56
CA ALA A 103 -8.50 11.08 -11.63
C ALA A 103 -7.83 11.36 -10.27
N ASN A 104 -8.42 12.31 -9.55
CA ASN A 104 -8.05 12.64 -8.18
C ASN A 104 -9.12 12.09 -7.22
N ALA A 105 -8.73 11.19 -6.31
CA ALA A 105 -9.64 10.58 -5.34
C ALA A 105 -10.28 11.59 -4.35
N LEU A 106 -9.80 12.81 -4.29
CA LEU A 106 -10.41 13.89 -3.49
C LEU A 106 -11.64 14.51 -4.15
N GLU A 107 -11.87 14.23 -5.43
CA GLU A 107 -12.98 14.73 -6.23
C GLU A 107 -14.03 13.65 -6.41
N PRO A 108 -15.31 13.99 -6.56
CA PRO A 108 -16.34 13.01 -6.88
C PRO A 108 -16.04 12.31 -8.22
N LEU A 109 -16.02 10.99 -8.21
CA LEU A 109 -15.72 10.19 -9.39
C LEU A 109 -16.94 9.97 -10.29
N GLY A 110 -18.14 10.23 -9.74
CA GLY A 110 -19.42 9.93 -10.39
C GLY A 110 -19.75 8.42 -10.37
N GLY A 111 -21.00 8.09 -10.72
CA GLY A 111 -21.48 6.71 -10.71
C GLY A 111 -21.81 6.19 -9.31
N ASP A 112 -22.02 4.86 -9.21
CA ASP A 112 -22.36 4.21 -7.96
C ASP A 112 -21.13 4.10 -7.04
N PRO A 113 -21.33 4.14 -5.71
CA PRO A 113 -20.25 4.01 -4.74
C PRO A 113 -19.62 2.61 -4.77
N PHE A 114 -18.51 2.46 -4.09
CA PHE A 114 -17.67 1.26 -4.10
C PHE A 114 -17.81 0.49 -2.77
N ASP A 115 -17.94 -0.82 -2.84
CA ASP A 115 -18.00 -1.72 -1.67
C ASP A 115 -16.61 -1.91 -1.05
N LEU A 116 -15.57 -1.78 -1.87
CA LEU A 116 -14.18 -1.85 -1.44
C LEU A 116 -13.37 -0.71 -2.06
N VAL A 117 -12.68 0.05 -1.22
CA VAL A 117 -11.63 0.98 -1.67
C VAL A 117 -10.27 0.42 -1.25
N VAL A 118 -9.38 0.28 -2.21
CA VAL A 118 -8.01 -0.19 -1.97
C VAL A 118 -7.00 0.84 -2.42
N GLY A 119 -5.81 0.81 -1.81
CA GLY A 119 -4.67 1.57 -2.29
C GLY A 119 -3.37 1.03 -1.71
N ARG A 120 -2.31 1.15 -2.48
CA ARG A 120 -0.98 0.73 -2.06
C ARG A 120 0.00 1.86 -2.26
N SER A 121 0.68 2.24 -1.19
CA SER A 121 1.65 3.35 -1.20
C SER A 121 1.02 4.69 -1.64
N VAL A 122 -0.09 5.06 -1.02
CA VAL A 122 -0.88 6.27 -1.34
C VAL A 122 -0.98 7.20 -0.15
N LEU A 123 -1.34 6.68 1.03
CA LEU A 123 -1.67 7.53 2.18
C LEU A 123 -0.49 8.37 2.67
N HIS A 124 0.74 7.90 2.45
CA HIS A 124 1.95 8.61 2.86
C HIS A 124 2.35 9.78 1.93
N HIS A 125 1.60 10.00 0.83
CA HIS A 125 1.76 11.13 -0.10
C HIS A 125 0.69 12.22 0.06
N VAL A 126 -0.28 12.04 0.96
CA VAL A 126 -1.45 12.92 1.07
C VAL A 126 -1.66 13.41 2.50
N ASP A 127 -2.47 14.46 2.68
CA ASP A 127 -3.02 14.74 4.00
C ASP A 127 -4.00 13.63 4.38
N LEU A 128 -3.54 12.74 5.25
CA LEU A 128 -4.20 11.50 5.61
C LEU A 128 -5.66 11.70 6.05
N ARG A 129 -5.90 12.72 6.88
CA ARG A 129 -7.21 12.94 7.50
C ARG A 129 -8.21 13.40 6.47
N THR A 130 -7.87 14.47 5.76
CA THR A 130 -8.71 15.01 4.67
C THR A 130 -8.94 13.94 3.60
N PHE A 131 -7.91 13.16 3.28
CA PHE A 131 -8.00 12.14 2.24
C PHE A 131 -8.97 11.02 2.62
N LEU A 132 -8.81 10.41 3.79
CA LEU A 132 -9.69 9.32 4.22
C LEU A 132 -11.14 9.78 4.44
N ASP A 133 -11.35 10.98 5.00
CA ASP A 133 -12.70 11.53 5.13
C ASP A 133 -13.36 11.78 3.76
N ARG A 134 -12.61 12.31 2.77
CA ARG A 134 -13.12 12.54 1.41
C ARG A 134 -13.41 11.25 0.67
N VAL A 135 -12.51 10.27 0.73
CA VAL A 135 -12.73 8.95 0.10
C VAL A 135 -13.97 8.27 0.70
N THR A 136 -14.13 8.33 2.02
CA THR A 136 -15.31 7.78 2.71
C THR A 136 -16.59 8.47 2.25
N GLN A 137 -16.59 9.79 2.13
CA GLN A 137 -17.77 10.57 1.74
C GLN A 137 -18.15 10.46 0.26
N ASN A 138 -17.14 10.44 -0.61
CA ASN A 138 -17.34 10.59 -2.05
C ASN A 138 -17.38 9.26 -2.82
N SER A 139 -16.81 8.20 -2.25
CA SER A 139 -16.54 6.98 -3.01
C SER A 139 -17.01 5.69 -2.32
N LEU A 140 -17.07 5.65 -0.97
CA LEU A 140 -17.36 4.42 -0.25
C LEU A 140 -18.88 4.21 -0.11
N ALA A 141 -19.35 3.01 -0.43
CA ALA A 141 -20.74 2.60 -0.22
C ALA A 141 -21.07 2.48 1.28
N PRO A 142 -22.34 2.64 1.69
CA PRO A 142 -22.77 2.23 3.02
C PRO A 142 -22.42 0.75 3.26
N GLY A 143 -21.72 0.46 4.37
CA GLY A 143 -21.22 -0.89 4.63
C GLY A 143 -19.93 -1.26 3.88
N GLY A 144 -19.40 -0.37 3.06
CA GLY A 144 -18.14 -0.57 2.36
C GLY A 144 -16.93 -0.54 3.30
N ARG A 145 -15.82 -1.08 2.84
CA ARG A 145 -14.56 -1.21 3.60
C ARG A 145 -13.37 -0.67 2.84
N MET A 146 -12.28 -0.38 3.55
CA MET A 146 -11.06 0.10 2.91
C MET A 146 -9.86 -0.77 3.29
N LEU A 147 -8.96 -1.00 2.34
CA LEU A 147 -7.70 -1.71 2.55
C LEU A 147 -6.54 -0.85 2.03
N TRP A 148 -5.58 -0.56 2.89
CA TRP A 148 -4.40 0.22 2.53
C TRP A 148 -3.13 -0.55 2.88
N MET A 149 -2.15 -0.60 1.97
CA MET A 149 -0.83 -1.14 2.25
C MET A 149 0.20 -0.01 2.19
N GLU A 150 0.75 0.38 3.35
CA GLU A 150 1.52 1.61 3.50
C GLU A 150 2.86 1.41 4.21
N PRO A 151 3.88 2.21 3.88
CA PRO A 151 5.09 2.30 4.69
C PRO A 151 4.77 2.88 6.06
N LEU A 152 5.32 2.27 7.11
CA LEU A 152 5.19 2.71 8.49
C LEU A 152 6.51 3.34 8.98
N ALA A 153 6.47 3.96 10.15
CA ALA A 153 7.58 4.73 10.74
C ALA A 153 8.72 3.85 11.28
N HIS A 154 9.20 2.89 10.50
CA HIS A 154 10.38 2.10 10.86
C HIS A 154 11.60 3.02 11.02
N PRO A 155 12.36 2.95 12.16
CA PRO A 155 13.46 3.86 12.44
C PRO A 155 14.51 3.93 11.33
N LEU A 156 14.84 2.80 10.73
CA LEU A 156 15.82 2.73 9.63
C LEU A 156 15.28 3.36 8.35
N ALA A 157 13.98 3.20 8.04
CA ALA A 157 13.34 3.85 6.91
C ALA A 157 13.32 5.37 7.09
N LEU A 158 13.00 5.85 8.30
CA LEU A 158 13.05 7.29 8.63
C LEU A 158 14.47 7.87 8.55
N ALA A 159 15.49 7.11 8.99
CA ALA A 159 16.88 7.52 8.83
C ALA A 159 17.25 7.60 7.34
N PHE A 160 16.84 6.63 6.53
CA PHE A 160 17.07 6.61 5.09
C PHE A 160 16.40 7.80 4.40
N HIS A 161 15.16 8.14 4.74
CA HIS A 161 14.48 9.33 4.24
C HIS A 161 15.29 10.62 4.48
N LYS A 162 15.91 10.74 5.65
CA LYS A 162 16.73 11.92 5.99
C LYS A 162 18.06 11.94 5.24
N LEU A 163 18.69 10.77 5.03
CA LEU A 163 20.00 10.66 4.43
C LEU A 163 20.00 10.68 2.92
N VAL A 164 18.89 10.27 2.28
CA VAL A 164 18.76 10.16 0.82
C VAL A 164 17.47 10.85 0.34
N PRO A 165 17.36 12.18 0.46
CA PRO A 165 16.15 12.91 0.05
C PRO A 165 15.78 12.75 -1.41
N SER A 166 16.79 12.49 -2.28
CA SER A 166 16.59 12.31 -3.72
C SER A 166 15.87 11.01 -4.10
N ALA A 167 15.74 10.06 -3.17
CA ALA A 167 15.03 8.79 -3.40
C ALA A 167 13.53 8.88 -3.13
N HIS A 168 13.05 10.04 -2.66
CA HIS A 168 11.68 10.25 -2.21
C HIS A 168 11.05 11.46 -2.89
N THR A 169 9.72 11.53 -2.88
CA THR A 169 9.00 12.73 -3.30
C THR A 169 8.96 13.76 -2.16
N PRO A 170 8.84 15.08 -2.45
CA PRO A 170 8.93 16.13 -1.44
C PRO A 170 7.89 16.05 -0.31
N ASP A 171 6.73 15.47 -0.60
CA ASP A 171 5.58 15.43 0.32
C ASP A 171 5.42 14.04 0.97
N GLU A 172 6.31 13.08 0.66
CA GLU A 172 6.28 11.71 1.16
C GLU A 172 6.67 11.62 2.64
N SER A 173 5.84 10.95 3.44
CA SER A 173 6.13 10.70 4.85
C SER A 173 5.50 9.37 5.30
N PRO A 174 6.30 8.35 5.71
CA PRO A 174 5.77 7.11 6.27
C PRO A 174 4.78 7.38 7.41
N LEU A 175 3.74 6.56 7.51
CA LEU A 175 2.70 6.72 8.53
C LEU A 175 3.28 6.58 9.94
N LYS A 176 3.03 7.60 10.76
CA LYS A 176 3.52 7.68 12.14
C LYS A 176 2.60 6.92 13.09
N PRO A 177 3.06 6.61 14.31
CA PRO A 177 2.19 6.03 15.36
C PRO A 177 0.95 6.88 15.65
N SER A 178 1.05 8.21 15.54
CA SER A 178 -0.08 9.14 15.67
C SER A 178 -1.14 8.96 14.59
N ASP A 179 -0.71 8.64 13.37
CA ASP A 179 -1.60 8.48 12.22
C ASP A 179 -2.40 7.18 12.35
N LEU A 180 -1.73 6.08 12.74
CA LEU A 180 -2.42 4.82 13.02
C LEU A 180 -3.43 4.95 14.15
N ARG A 181 -3.07 5.64 15.24
CA ARG A 181 -4.01 5.93 16.34
C ARG A 181 -5.21 6.75 15.87
N TRP A 182 -4.96 7.77 15.04
CA TRP A 182 -6.05 8.57 14.49
C TRP A 182 -6.98 7.72 13.61
N ILE A 183 -6.44 6.88 12.72
CA ILE A 183 -7.23 5.96 11.89
C ILE A 183 -8.09 5.04 12.78
N GLN A 184 -7.50 4.42 13.79
CA GLN A 184 -8.20 3.49 14.70
C GLN A 184 -9.30 4.18 15.51
N ASN A 185 -9.09 5.42 15.92
CA ASN A 185 -10.10 6.22 16.62
C ASN A 185 -11.21 6.70 15.68
N ARG A 186 -10.87 7.07 14.46
CA ARG A 186 -11.83 7.57 13.46
C ARG A 186 -12.67 6.45 12.85
N PHE A 187 -12.08 5.26 12.74
CA PHE A 187 -12.69 4.06 12.18
C PHE A 187 -12.51 2.88 13.16
N PRO A 188 -13.41 2.76 14.17
CA PRO A 188 -13.33 1.67 15.15
C PRO A 188 -13.37 0.30 14.48
N GLY A 189 -12.62 -0.66 15.03
CA GLY A 189 -12.46 -1.99 14.43
C GLY A 189 -11.35 -2.09 13.38
N THR A 190 -10.65 -0.98 13.08
CA THR A 190 -9.48 -1.02 12.17
C THR A 190 -8.40 -1.98 12.69
N ARG A 191 -7.95 -2.86 11.82
CA ARG A 191 -6.86 -3.80 12.08
C ARG A 191 -5.62 -3.41 11.27
N VAL A 192 -4.46 -3.48 11.91
CA VAL A 192 -3.16 -3.25 11.26
C VAL A 192 -2.37 -4.55 11.29
N PHE A 193 -1.94 -5.02 10.14
CA PHE A 193 -1.11 -6.21 9.96
C PHE A 193 0.30 -5.76 9.59
N PRO A 194 1.24 -5.77 10.55
CA PRO A 194 2.59 -5.27 10.34
C PRO A 194 3.45 -6.26 9.54
N ILE A 195 4.37 -5.72 8.75
CA ILE A 195 5.27 -6.47 7.88
C ILE A 195 6.69 -5.93 8.05
N ASN A 196 7.65 -6.81 8.38
CA ASN A 196 9.07 -6.54 8.56
C ASN A 196 9.38 -5.49 9.66
N LEU A 197 9.82 -5.97 10.80
CA LEU A 197 10.45 -5.17 11.86
C LEU A 197 11.96 -5.48 11.90
N VAL A 198 12.35 -6.62 12.44
CA VAL A 198 13.75 -7.07 12.52
C VAL A 198 14.24 -7.59 11.17
N SER A 199 13.36 -8.21 10.39
CA SER A 199 13.71 -8.71 9.06
C SER A 199 14.03 -7.59 8.05
N PHE A 200 13.65 -6.34 8.32
CA PHE A 200 14.05 -5.22 7.46
C PHE A 200 15.56 -4.93 7.53
N PRO A 201 16.15 -4.58 8.69
CA PRO A 201 17.60 -4.42 8.80
C PRO A 201 18.38 -5.72 8.52
N ALA A 202 17.85 -6.87 8.94
CA ALA A 202 18.47 -8.16 8.64
C ALA A 202 18.54 -8.43 7.14
N GLY A 203 17.52 -8.05 6.37
CA GLY A 203 17.50 -8.19 4.92
C GLY A 203 18.54 -7.33 4.20
N ALA A 204 18.75 -6.10 4.67
CA ALA A 204 19.81 -5.24 4.15
C ALA A 204 21.19 -5.87 4.38
N LEU A 205 21.46 -6.37 5.60
CA LEU A 205 22.69 -7.09 5.92
C LEU A 205 22.81 -8.39 5.13
N SER A 206 21.75 -9.17 5.07
CA SER A 206 21.71 -10.44 4.34
C SER A 206 22.06 -10.28 2.86
N THR A 207 21.61 -9.22 2.23
CA THR A 207 21.94 -8.92 0.81
C THR A 207 23.44 -8.71 0.59
N LEU A 208 24.17 -8.27 1.61
CA LEU A 208 25.63 -8.08 1.53
C LEU A 208 26.43 -9.36 1.77
N VAL A 209 25.86 -10.32 2.49
CA VAL A 209 26.59 -11.50 2.99
C VAL A 209 26.17 -12.79 2.29
N PHE A 210 24.92 -12.93 1.93
CA PHE A 210 24.34 -14.16 1.38
C PHE A 210 23.89 -13.99 -0.07
N ALA A 211 23.97 -15.05 -0.86
CA ALA A 211 23.52 -15.04 -2.26
C ALA A 211 22.00 -15.08 -2.41
N THR A 212 21.26 -15.57 -1.40
CA THR A 212 19.79 -15.73 -1.45
C THR A 212 19.14 -15.27 -0.16
N ALA A 213 17.86 -14.90 -0.24
CA ALA A 213 17.05 -14.54 0.92
C ALA A 213 16.70 -15.73 1.82
N ASP A 214 16.83 -16.95 1.36
CA ASP A 214 16.64 -18.17 2.15
C ASP A 214 17.93 -18.56 2.86
N ASN A 215 18.20 -17.92 4.01
CA ASN A 215 19.36 -18.17 4.84
C ASN A 215 18.99 -18.08 6.34
N TRP A 216 19.91 -18.53 7.20
CA TRP A 216 19.64 -18.61 8.64
C TRP A 216 19.37 -17.23 9.28
N LEU A 217 20.01 -16.14 8.81
CA LEU A 217 19.80 -14.79 9.33
C LEU A 217 18.37 -14.31 9.05
N MET A 218 17.89 -14.53 7.82
CA MET A 218 16.53 -14.15 7.45
C MET A 218 15.47 -14.99 8.13
N ARG A 219 15.71 -16.29 8.33
CA ARG A 219 14.81 -17.17 9.09
C ARG A 219 14.72 -16.74 10.55
N GLY A 220 15.85 -16.51 11.21
CA GLY A 220 15.87 -16.04 12.61
C GLY A 220 15.23 -14.65 12.79
N ALA A 221 15.46 -13.73 11.84
CA ALA A 221 14.82 -12.41 11.87
C ALA A 221 13.29 -12.51 11.65
N ASP A 222 12.85 -13.45 10.81
CA ASP A 222 11.44 -13.73 10.59
C ASP A 222 10.76 -14.31 11.84
N ASP A 223 11.39 -15.24 12.52
CA ASP A 223 10.89 -15.81 13.78
C ASP A 223 10.75 -14.72 14.86
N LEU A 224 11.73 -13.82 14.95
CA LEU A 224 11.65 -12.66 15.84
C LEU A 224 10.50 -11.72 15.46
N ASP A 225 10.30 -11.43 14.20
CA ASP A 225 9.17 -10.62 13.75
C ASP A 225 7.83 -11.24 14.15
N GLN A 226 7.67 -12.56 14.03
CA GLN A 226 6.45 -13.26 14.42
C GLN A 226 6.15 -13.14 15.92
N VAL A 227 7.16 -13.03 16.74
CA VAL A 227 7.00 -12.84 18.20
C VAL A 227 6.77 -11.37 18.52
N LEU A 228 7.66 -10.50 18.08
CA LEU A 228 7.69 -9.09 18.45
C LEU A 228 6.46 -8.32 17.91
N LEU A 229 6.04 -8.59 16.69
CA LEU A 229 4.91 -7.90 16.06
C LEU A 229 3.54 -8.31 16.62
N ARG A 230 3.48 -9.28 17.53
CA ARG A 230 2.29 -9.52 18.37
C ARG A 230 2.09 -8.43 19.41
N HIS A 231 3.16 -7.69 19.78
CA HIS A 231 3.06 -6.62 20.75
C HIS A 231 2.58 -5.33 20.09
N PRO A 232 1.41 -4.78 20.48
CA PRO A 232 0.79 -3.63 19.80
C PRO A 232 1.68 -2.40 19.70
N ALA A 233 2.54 -2.16 20.72
CA ALA A 233 3.44 -1.00 20.73
C ALA A 233 4.53 -1.06 19.64
N LEU A 234 4.84 -2.23 19.08
CA LEU A 234 5.84 -2.40 18.04
C LEU A 234 5.26 -2.32 16.62
N VAL A 235 3.96 -2.54 16.46
CA VAL A 235 3.27 -2.51 15.17
C VAL A 235 3.56 -1.24 14.35
N PRO A 236 3.52 -0.02 14.93
CA PRO A 236 3.78 1.21 14.16
C PRO A 236 5.20 1.35 13.64
N TYR A 237 6.13 0.55 14.13
CA TYR A 237 7.54 0.59 13.76
C TYR A 237 7.95 -0.51 12.78
N ALA A 238 7.02 -1.30 12.27
CA ALA A 238 7.27 -2.19 11.15
C ALA A 238 7.63 -1.38 9.89
N ARG A 239 8.28 -1.99 8.91
CA ARG A 239 8.60 -1.33 7.63
C ARG A 239 7.34 -0.96 6.86
N GLN A 240 6.35 -1.84 6.89
CA GLN A 240 5.10 -1.70 6.14
C GLN A 240 3.94 -2.29 6.94
N GLY A 241 2.73 -1.87 6.68
CA GLY A 241 1.52 -2.44 7.26
C GLY A 241 0.36 -2.48 6.31
N ILE A 242 -0.46 -3.53 6.43
CA ILE A 242 -1.79 -3.55 5.81
C ILE A 242 -2.78 -3.01 6.85
N ILE A 243 -3.50 -1.97 6.49
CA ILE A 243 -4.50 -1.29 7.31
C ILE A 243 -5.86 -1.67 6.75
N ALA A 244 -6.59 -2.52 7.48
CA ALA A 244 -7.94 -2.93 7.12
C ALA A 244 -8.94 -2.14 7.94
N ILE A 245 -9.66 -1.26 7.28
CA ILE A 245 -10.71 -0.40 7.86
C ILE A 245 -12.05 -1.07 7.54
N PRO A 246 -12.82 -1.48 8.57
CA PRO A 246 -14.10 -2.11 8.37
C PRO A 246 -15.14 -1.10 7.88
N ALA A 247 -16.32 -1.60 7.51
CA ALA A 247 -17.50 -0.78 7.30
C ALA A 247 -17.74 0.13 8.51
N ALA A 248 -18.11 1.37 8.24
CA ALA A 248 -18.67 2.23 9.30
C ALA A 248 -19.99 1.60 9.75
N GLY A 249 -20.08 1.28 11.06
CA GLY A 249 -21.30 0.80 11.68
C GLY A 249 -22.39 1.89 11.74
#